data_2f6954bbcc979afb2ece2a850194b65a
#
_entry.id   2f6954bbcc979afb2ece2a850194b65a
#
_cell.length_a   1.000
_cell.length_b   1.000
_cell.length_c   1.000
_cell.angle_alpha   90.00
_cell.angle_beta   90.00
_cell.angle_gamma   90.00
#
_symmetry.space_group_name_H-M   'P 1'
#
loop_
_entity.id
_entity.type
_entity.pdbx_description
1 polymer ?
#
loop_
_entity_poly.entity_id
_entity_poly.type
_entity_poly.pdbx_seq_one_letter_code
_entity_poly.pdbx_strand_id
1 'polypeptide(L)'
;MITDAAAKLFASIADPRLTIRRLSIVAVDVVDEAAARPAEEAEQLDMFTDYEARDRKRAEEDRVLARETKRQRAILEIKKKFGKNAILKGMDLMDGATARERNGQLGGHKA
;
A
#
# COMPACT_ATOMS: atom_id res chain seq x y z
N MET A 1 0.30 5.03 0.14
CA MET A 1 -0.98 4.77 0.85
C MET A 1 -0.80 3.76 1.99
N ILE A 2 -0.78 2.41 1.76
CA ILE A 2 -0.62 1.42 2.87
C ILE A 2 0.68 1.64 3.63
N THR A 3 1.80 1.85 2.93
CA THR A 3 3.12 2.12 3.53
C THR A 3 3.12 3.39 4.39
N ASP A 4 2.45 4.45 3.92
CA ASP A 4 2.41 5.72 4.66
C ASP A 4 1.51 5.62 5.90
N ALA A 5 0.38 4.91 5.77
CA ALA A 5 -0.49 4.62 6.90
C ALA A 5 0.23 3.75 7.95
N ALA A 6 0.94 2.71 7.50
CA ALA A 6 1.73 1.87 8.38
C ALA A 6 2.88 2.64 9.06
N ALA A 7 3.57 3.53 8.33
CA ALA A 7 4.64 4.35 8.89
C ALA A 7 4.11 5.34 9.95
N LYS A 8 2.95 5.97 9.69
CA LYS A 8 2.30 6.85 10.66
C LYS A 8 1.86 6.10 11.91
N LEU A 9 1.21 4.94 11.74
CA LEU A 9 0.82 4.09 12.85
C LEU A 9 2.03 3.64 13.66
N PHE A 10 3.08 3.16 12.99
CA PHE A 10 4.33 2.78 13.64
C PHE A 10 4.91 3.92 14.46
N ALA A 11 5.01 5.13 13.90
CA ALA A 11 5.53 6.30 14.62
C ALA A 11 4.70 6.68 15.85
N SER A 12 3.39 6.37 15.84
CA SER A 12 2.50 6.67 16.97
C SER A 12 2.58 5.67 18.12
N ILE A 13 2.97 4.41 17.84
CA ILE A 13 2.97 3.33 18.83
C ILE A 13 4.38 2.89 19.26
N ALA A 14 5.42 3.18 18.46
CA ALA A 14 6.78 2.76 18.73
C ALA A 14 7.42 3.61 19.83
N ASP A 15 7.97 2.96 20.86
CA ASP A 15 8.84 3.64 21.83
C ASP A 15 10.26 3.76 21.22
N PRO A 16 10.76 5.00 20.99
CA PRO A 16 12.08 5.20 20.37
C PRO A 16 13.25 4.71 21.23
N ARG A 17 13.02 4.40 22.50
CA ARG A 17 14.04 3.83 23.42
C ARG A 17 14.23 2.33 23.24
N LEU A 18 13.32 1.66 22.51
CA LEU A 18 13.34 0.22 22.33
C LEU A 18 13.89 -0.14 20.94
N THR A 19 14.71 -1.19 20.89
CA THR A 19 15.19 -1.75 19.62
C THR A 19 14.14 -2.69 19.05
N ILE A 20 13.62 -2.36 17.87
CA ILE A 20 12.61 -3.16 17.18
C ILE A 20 13.29 -4.17 16.27
N ARG A 21 13.08 -5.47 16.51
CA ARG A 21 13.68 -6.56 15.73
C ARG A 21 12.80 -7.01 14.56
N ARG A 22 11.48 -6.87 14.68
CA ARG A 22 10.53 -7.34 13.67
C ARG A 22 9.31 -6.44 13.65
N LEU A 23 8.85 -6.16 12.45
CA LEU A 23 7.56 -5.51 12.20
C LEU A 23 6.74 -6.45 11.30
N SER A 24 5.48 -6.66 11.65
CA SER A 24 4.53 -7.40 10.82
C SER A 24 3.29 -6.54 10.57
N ILE A 25 2.85 -6.48 9.34
CA ILE A 25 1.62 -5.79 8.93
C ILE A 25 0.66 -6.86 8.45
N VAL A 26 -0.54 -6.87 9.02
CA VAL A 26 -1.60 -7.81 8.66
C VAL A 26 -2.77 -7.01 8.11
N ALA A 27 -3.26 -7.39 6.93
CA ALA A 27 -4.50 -6.89 6.39
C ALA A 27 -5.62 -7.85 6.81
N VAL A 28 -6.63 -7.34 7.49
CA VAL A 28 -7.84 -8.07 7.88
C VAL A 28 -9.00 -7.65 7.00
N ASP A 29 -10.04 -8.47 6.92
CA ASP A 29 -11.26 -8.20 6.15
C ASP A 29 -10.99 -7.90 4.66
N VAL A 30 -10.00 -8.59 4.09
CA VAL A 30 -9.70 -8.47 2.67
C VAL A 30 -10.82 -9.12 1.87
N VAL A 31 -11.48 -8.32 1.04
CA VAL A 31 -12.54 -8.77 0.13
C VAL A 31 -12.10 -8.62 -1.32
N ASP A 32 -12.74 -9.36 -2.21
CA ASP A 32 -12.54 -9.18 -3.65
C ASP A 32 -12.93 -7.77 -4.09
N GLU A 33 -12.16 -7.16 -5.01
CA GLU A 33 -12.41 -5.82 -5.54
C GLU A 33 -13.83 -5.69 -6.13
N ALA A 34 -14.34 -6.76 -6.75
CA ALA A 34 -15.69 -6.80 -7.31
C ALA A 34 -16.79 -6.88 -6.24
N ALA A 35 -16.46 -7.41 -5.05
CA ALA A 35 -17.37 -7.52 -3.92
C ALA A 35 -17.27 -6.33 -2.97
N ALA A 36 -16.24 -5.49 -3.12
CA ALA A 36 -16.09 -4.27 -2.34
C ALA A 36 -17.21 -3.28 -2.70
N ARG A 37 -18.19 -3.17 -1.82
CA ARG A 37 -19.20 -2.13 -1.96
C ARG A 37 -18.58 -0.79 -1.63
N PRO A 38 -18.85 0.28 -2.42
CA PRO A 38 -18.58 1.62 -1.94
C PRO A 38 -19.26 1.76 -0.57
N ALA A 39 -18.52 2.20 0.42
CA ALA A 39 -19.14 2.56 1.69
C ALA A 39 -20.09 3.73 1.37
N GLU A 40 -21.38 3.44 1.23
CA GLU A 40 -22.42 4.44 1.31
C GLU A 40 -22.47 4.87 2.78
N GLU A 41 -21.51 5.68 3.16
CA GLU A 41 -21.63 6.44 4.40
C GLU A 41 -22.85 7.32 4.20
N ALA A 42 -23.92 7.02 4.93
CA ALA A 42 -25.05 7.92 5.06
C ALA A 42 -24.51 9.24 5.64
N GLU A 43 -24.22 10.16 4.75
CA GLU A 43 -23.53 11.38 5.09
C GLU A 43 -24.54 12.34 5.72
N GLN A 44 -24.38 12.57 7.02
CA GLN A 44 -25.16 13.61 7.69
C GLN A 44 -24.65 14.96 7.14
N LEU A 45 -25.54 15.65 6.42
CA LEU A 45 -25.26 16.97 5.89
C LEU A 45 -25.07 17.96 7.05
N ASP A 46 -23.90 18.56 7.14
CA ASP A 46 -23.60 19.63 8.07
C ASP A 46 -23.63 20.98 7.34
N MET A 47 -24.36 21.96 7.87
CA MET A 47 -24.52 23.28 7.28
C MET A 47 -23.25 24.12 7.27
N PHE A 48 -22.21 23.71 8.00
CA PHE A 48 -20.95 24.43 8.11
C PHE A 48 -19.80 23.82 7.26
N THR A 49 -20.07 22.71 6.58
CA THR A 49 -19.08 22.02 5.76
C THR A 49 -19.07 22.59 4.35
N ASP A 50 -17.89 23.00 3.86
CA ASP A 50 -17.69 23.34 2.44
C ASP A 50 -17.67 22.04 1.59
N TYR A 51 -18.84 21.70 1.06
CA TYR A 51 -19.02 20.50 0.23
C TYR A 51 -18.24 20.59 -1.08
N GLU A 52 -18.10 21.77 -1.67
CA GLU A 52 -17.34 21.91 -2.92
C GLU A 52 -15.84 21.67 -2.72
N ALA A 53 -15.28 22.16 -1.64
CA ALA A 53 -13.88 21.90 -1.30
C ALA A 53 -13.64 20.41 -1.01
N ARG A 54 -14.59 19.78 -0.35
CA ARG A 54 -14.54 18.34 -0.04
C ARG A 54 -14.64 17.49 -1.30
N ASP A 55 -15.58 17.79 -2.18
CA ASP A 55 -15.76 17.06 -3.45
C ASP A 55 -14.55 17.21 -4.38
N ARG A 56 -13.97 18.40 -4.44
CA ARG A 56 -12.70 18.62 -5.14
C ARG A 56 -11.56 17.74 -4.56
N LYS A 57 -11.48 17.67 -3.25
CA LYS A 57 -10.47 16.82 -2.57
C LYS A 57 -10.71 15.34 -2.85
N ARG A 58 -11.95 14.86 -2.74
CA ARG A 58 -12.32 13.48 -3.11
C ARG A 58 -11.97 13.16 -4.56
N ALA A 59 -12.34 14.03 -5.50
CA ALA A 59 -12.03 13.84 -6.91
C ALA A 59 -10.51 13.76 -7.18
N GLU A 60 -9.70 14.53 -6.46
CA GLU A 60 -8.24 14.45 -6.57
C GLU A 60 -7.70 13.15 -5.95
N GLU A 61 -8.20 12.74 -4.80
CA GLU A 61 -7.85 11.47 -4.16
C GLU A 61 -8.20 10.28 -5.07
N ASP A 62 -9.37 10.29 -5.70
CA ASP A 62 -9.80 9.26 -6.64
C ASP A 62 -8.91 9.19 -7.89
N ARG A 63 -8.49 10.34 -8.42
CA ARG A 63 -7.53 10.39 -9.53
C ARG A 63 -6.18 9.80 -9.16
N VAL A 64 -5.67 10.14 -7.98
CA VAL A 64 -4.42 9.59 -7.46
C VAL A 64 -4.54 8.09 -7.27
N LEU A 65 -5.65 7.61 -6.69
CA LEU A 65 -5.92 6.20 -6.46
C LEU A 65 -6.02 5.43 -7.78
N ALA A 66 -6.76 5.94 -8.76
CA ALA A 66 -6.91 5.32 -10.07
C ALA A 66 -5.56 5.20 -10.81
N ARG A 67 -4.73 6.24 -10.74
CA ARG A 67 -3.38 6.23 -11.31
C ARG A 67 -2.49 5.18 -10.63
N GLU A 68 -2.56 5.11 -9.31
CA GLU A 68 -1.79 4.13 -8.54
C GLU A 68 -2.23 2.70 -8.84
N THR A 69 -3.53 2.45 -8.89
CA THR A 69 -4.09 1.13 -9.25
C THR A 69 -3.62 0.70 -10.64
N LYS A 70 -3.67 1.59 -11.62
CA LYS A 70 -3.17 1.32 -12.97
C LYS A 70 -1.68 0.98 -12.97
N ARG A 71 -0.89 1.73 -12.20
CA ARG A 71 0.55 1.49 -12.07
C ARG A 71 0.83 0.13 -11.43
N GLN A 72 0.12 -0.21 -10.35
CA GLN A 72 0.30 -1.48 -9.66
C GLN A 72 -0.08 -2.68 -10.53
N ARG A 73 -1.17 -2.58 -11.27
CA ARG A 73 -1.58 -3.62 -12.24
C ARG A 73 -0.49 -3.85 -13.30
N ALA A 74 0.03 -2.78 -13.90
CA ALA A 74 1.12 -2.89 -14.87
C ALA A 74 2.39 -3.54 -14.29
N ILE A 75 2.78 -3.18 -13.07
CA ILE A 75 3.91 -3.80 -12.36
C ILE A 75 3.66 -5.30 -12.14
N LEU A 76 2.45 -5.67 -11.72
CA LEU A 76 2.10 -7.08 -11.50
C LEU A 76 2.14 -7.89 -12.80
N GLU A 77 1.63 -7.35 -13.90
CA GLU A 77 1.69 -7.99 -15.21
C GLU A 77 3.13 -8.20 -15.68
N ILE A 78 3.98 -7.19 -15.52
CA ILE A 78 5.41 -7.32 -15.89
C ILE A 78 6.08 -8.37 -15.01
N LYS A 79 5.83 -8.38 -13.71
CA LYS A 79 6.39 -9.38 -12.80
C LYS A 79 5.87 -10.80 -13.10
N LYS A 80 4.62 -10.92 -13.50
CA LYS A 80 4.03 -12.20 -13.94
C LYS A 80 4.69 -12.72 -15.22
N LYS A 81 4.97 -11.84 -16.17
CA LYS A 81 5.54 -12.19 -17.48
C LYS A 81 7.05 -12.42 -17.46
N PHE A 82 7.79 -11.60 -16.72
CA PHE A 82 9.26 -11.55 -16.76
C PHE A 82 9.93 -11.95 -15.44
N GLY A 83 9.14 -12.33 -14.43
CA GLY A 83 9.63 -12.76 -13.13
C GLY A 83 9.64 -11.63 -12.08
N LYS A 84 9.74 -12.04 -10.81
CA LYS A 84 9.61 -11.14 -9.64
C LYS A 84 10.66 -10.03 -9.60
N ASN A 85 11.83 -10.25 -10.19
CA ASN A 85 12.95 -9.31 -10.23
C ASN A 85 12.96 -8.40 -11.47
N ALA A 86 11.98 -8.50 -12.37
CA ALA A 86 11.89 -7.70 -13.58
C ALA A 86 11.71 -6.19 -13.29
N ILE A 87 11.04 -5.86 -12.20
CA ILE A 87 10.92 -4.49 -11.68
C ILE A 87 11.22 -4.50 -10.19
N LEU A 88 12.18 -3.68 -9.78
CA LEU A 88 12.58 -3.45 -8.40
C LEU A 88 12.45 -1.96 -8.07
N LYS A 89 12.26 -1.65 -6.80
CA LYS A 89 12.35 -0.27 -6.31
C LYS A 89 13.83 0.10 -6.18
N GLY A 90 14.19 1.38 -6.33
CA GLY A 90 15.56 1.84 -6.16
C GLY A 90 16.18 1.45 -4.82
N MET A 91 15.39 1.45 -3.75
CA MET A 91 15.82 0.99 -2.43
C MET A 91 16.16 -0.51 -2.36
N ASP A 92 15.63 -1.33 -3.26
CA ASP A 92 15.97 -2.77 -3.34
C ASP A 92 17.38 -3.03 -3.93
N LEU A 93 18.05 -1.97 -4.39
CA LEU A 93 19.42 -2.00 -4.93
C LEU A 93 20.46 -1.42 -3.96
N MET A 94 20.01 -0.92 -2.80
CA MET A 94 20.91 -0.40 -1.78
C MET A 94 21.60 -1.52 -1.00
N ASP A 95 22.73 -1.20 -0.39
CA ASP A 95 23.45 -2.14 0.48
C ASP A 95 22.55 -2.63 1.62
N GLY A 96 22.57 -3.95 1.84
CA GLY A 96 21.69 -4.60 2.84
C GLY A 96 20.26 -4.88 2.38
N ALA A 97 19.87 -4.49 1.15
CA ALA A 97 18.57 -4.83 0.61
C ALA A 97 18.47 -6.32 0.27
N THR A 98 17.43 -7.00 0.76
CA THR A 98 17.24 -8.46 0.61
C THR A 98 16.16 -8.83 -0.41
N ALA A 99 15.52 -7.88 -1.07
CA ALA A 99 14.36 -8.11 -1.94
C ALA A 99 14.69 -9.05 -3.11
N ARG A 100 15.84 -8.89 -3.76
CA ARG A 100 16.28 -9.72 -4.89
C ARG A 100 16.48 -11.18 -4.50
N GLU A 101 17.15 -11.40 -3.36
CA GLU A 101 17.41 -12.75 -2.84
C GLU A 101 16.13 -13.43 -2.40
N ARG A 102 15.27 -12.71 -1.68
CA ARG A 102 13.97 -13.21 -1.22
C ARG A 102 13.05 -13.60 -2.37
N ASN A 103 13.10 -12.90 -3.49
CA ASN A 103 12.31 -13.23 -4.67
C ASN A 103 12.74 -14.56 -5.32
N GLY A 104 13.98 -15.02 -5.09
CA GLY A 104 14.50 -16.31 -5.55
C GLY A 104 14.30 -17.46 -4.55
N GLN A 105 13.67 -17.21 -3.40
CA GLN A 105 13.41 -18.24 -2.40
C GLN A 105 12.06 -18.92 -2.62
N LEU A 106 12.03 -20.25 -2.49
CA LEU A 106 10.83 -21.06 -2.45
C LEU A 106 10.62 -21.54 -1.00
N GLY A 107 9.47 -21.15 -0.40
CA GLY A 107 9.14 -21.58 0.97
C GLY A 107 10.11 -21.09 2.06
N GLY A 108 10.85 -19.99 1.81
CA GLY A 108 11.80 -19.43 2.77
C GLY A 108 13.21 -20.02 2.68
N HIS A 109 13.47 -20.96 1.76
CA HIS A 109 14.76 -21.55 1.50
C HIS A 109 15.29 -21.15 0.11
N LYS A 110 16.62 -21.09 -0.06
CA LYS A 110 17.22 -20.97 -1.39
C LYS A 110 16.91 -22.23 -2.19
N ALA A 111 16.38 -22.01 -3.39
CA ALA A 111 16.19 -23.08 -4.39
C ALA A 111 17.54 -23.46 -4.99
#